data_f8f4d6a76769813f9b820be4f747a33c
#
_entry.id   f8f4d6a76769813f9b820be4f747a33c
#
_cell.length_a   1.000
_cell.length_b   1.000
_cell.length_c   1.000
_cell.angle_alpha   90.00
_cell.angle_beta   90.00
_cell.angle_gamma   90.00
#
_symmetry.space_group_name_H-M   'P 1'
#
loop_
_entity.id
_entity.type
_entity.pdbx_description
1 polymer ?
#
loop_
_entity_poly.entity_id
_entity_poly.type
_entity_poly.pdbx_seq_one_letter_code
_entity_poly.pdbx_strand_id
1 'polypeptide(L)'
;AVGVNRQGAPTLADVAADEHLWLVHGSTDYVFGEGECHPWREEEPTAPLGVYGATKLAGEEAIRRRGGDAALVRTSWLYSEYGHNFLKTMLQRGVAGVPLRVVDDQWGRPTCATDLARALLTLVARGIRGVETWHYTGGGRPTTWYGFAAEISRQADIEADLTPARPADCPTPARRPAWL
;
A
#
# COMPACT_ATOMS: atom_id res chain seq x y z
N ALA A 1 1.02 11.15 -10.64
CA ALA A 1 0.02 10.77 -9.61
C ALA A 1 -1.30 11.52 -9.81
N VAL A 2 -1.31 12.87 -9.95
CA VAL A 2 -2.55 13.66 -10.04
C VAL A 2 -3.43 13.21 -11.23
N GLY A 3 -2.89 13.10 -12.43
CA GLY A 3 -3.67 12.68 -13.61
C GLY A 3 -4.32 11.31 -13.45
N VAL A 4 -3.57 10.30 -13.03
CA VAL A 4 -4.09 8.93 -12.90
C VAL A 4 -5.00 8.78 -11.68
N ASN A 5 -4.55 9.20 -10.50
CA ASN A 5 -5.29 8.94 -9.25
C ASN A 5 -6.50 9.86 -9.08
N ARG A 6 -6.35 11.16 -9.39
CA ARG A 6 -7.40 12.16 -9.13
C ARG A 6 -8.37 12.33 -10.30
N GLN A 7 -7.89 12.17 -11.55
CA GLN A 7 -8.71 12.35 -12.74
C GLN A 7 -9.18 11.02 -13.33
N GLY A 8 -8.33 10.01 -13.38
CA GLY A 8 -8.66 8.70 -13.94
C GLY A 8 -9.67 7.91 -13.11
N ALA A 9 -9.60 7.98 -11.77
CA ALA A 9 -10.53 7.26 -10.92
C ALA A 9 -12.01 7.71 -11.09
N PRO A 10 -12.33 9.02 -11.13
CA PRO A 10 -13.69 9.47 -11.45
C PRO A 10 -14.18 8.98 -12.81
N THR A 11 -13.35 9.08 -13.85
CA THR A 11 -13.72 8.63 -15.20
C THR A 11 -14.09 7.15 -15.23
N LEU A 12 -13.30 6.30 -14.53
CA LEU A 12 -13.62 4.88 -14.43
C LEU A 12 -14.89 4.63 -13.61
N ALA A 13 -15.14 5.42 -12.57
CA ALA A 13 -16.35 5.33 -11.77
C ALA A 13 -17.60 5.72 -12.59
N ASP A 14 -17.51 6.75 -13.42
CA ASP A 14 -18.59 7.16 -14.30
C ASP A 14 -18.94 6.03 -15.28
N VAL A 15 -17.94 5.50 -15.99
CA VAL A 15 -18.14 4.40 -16.94
C VAL A 15 -18.69 3.14 -16.25
N ALA A 16 -18.14 2.76 -15.10
CA ALA A 16 -18.59 1.58 -14.36
C ALA A 16 -20.06 1.71 -13.91
N ALA A 17 -20.45 2.89 -13.44
CA ALA A 17 -21.83 3.13 -13.00
C ALA A 17 -22.80 3.19 -14.19
N ASP A 18 -22.44 3.84 -15.30
CA ASP A 18 -23.28 3.96 -16.50
C ASP A 18 -23.51 2.62 -17.17
N GLU A 19 -22.47 1.76 -17.19
CA GLU A 19 -22.52 0.42 -17.79
C GLU A 19 -22.91 -0.69 -16.79
N HIS A 20 -23.31 -0.34 -15.57
CA HIS A 20 -23.68 -1.29 -14.52
C HIS A 20 -22.58 -2.34 -14.19
N LEU A 21 -21.33 -1.90 -14.26
CA LEU A 21 -20.16 -2.74 -13.97
C LEU A 21 -19.69 -2.58 -12.51
N TRP A 22 -19.10 -3.61 -11.98
CA TRP A 22 -18.39 -3.54 -10.70
C TRP A 22 -17.03 -2.86 -10.88
N LEU A 23 -16.70 -1.94 -9.98
CA LEU A 23 -15.41 -1.28 -9.94
C LEU A 23 -14.61 -1.77 -8.75
N VAL A 24 -13.43 -2.35 -8.98
CA VAL A 24 -12.44 -2.59 -7.93
C VAL A 24 -11.32 -1.57 -8.06
N HIS A 25 -11.21 -0.69 -7.08
CA HIS A 25 -10.22 0.39 -7.06
C HIS A 25 -9.15 0.15 -5.99
N GLY A 26 -7.90 -0.07 -6.44
CA GLY A 26 -6.76 -0.18 -5.54
C GLY A 26 -6.41 1.18 -4.92
N SER A 27 -6.40 1.25 -3.60
CA SER A 27 -5.99 2.41 -2.81
C SER A 27 -4.81 2.08 -1.89
N THR A 28 -4.55 2.90 -0.90
CA THR A 28 -3.34 2.84 -0.08
C THR A 28 -3.65 3.21 1.38
N ASP A 29 -2.89 2.67 2.29
CA ASP A 29 -2.80 3.06 3.69
C ASP A 29 -2.30 4.51 3.89
N TYR A 30 -1.57 5.08 2.91
CA TYR A 30 -1.16 6.50 2.92
C TYR A 30 -2.32 7.51 2.88
N VAL A 31 -3.57 7.07 2.82
CA VAL A 31 -4.74 7.93 3.05
C VAL A 31 -4.88 8.32 4.52
N PHE A 32 -4.23 7.58 5.43
CA PHE A 32 -4.17 7.92 6.85
C PHE A 32 -3.02 8.86 7.17
N GLY A 33 -3.12 9.53 8.31
CA GLY A 33 -2.15 10.48 8.81
C GLY A 33 -1.24 9.94 9.90
N GLU A 34 -0.66 10.84 10.68
CA GLU A 34 -0.03 10.50 11.95
C GLU A 34 -1.14 10.10 12.92
N GLY A 35 -1.02 8.93 13.52
CA GLY A 35 -1.98 8.38 14.45
C GLY A 35 -1.30 7.65 15.59
N GLU A 36 -2.11 7.12 16.47
CA GLU A 36 -1.66 6.23 17.53
C GLU A 36 -1.11 4.92 16.93
N CYS A 37 -0.26 4.22 17.69
CA CYS A 37 0.36 2.96 17.27
C CYS A 37 -0.64 1.79 17.31
N HIS A 38 -1.64 1.84 16.45
CA HIS A 38 -2.62 0.76 16.27
C HIS A 38 -2.92 0.52 14.79
N PRO A 39 -3.37 -0.68 14.41
CA PRO A 39 -3.84 -0.94 13.04
C PRO A 39 -5.06 -0.09 12.71
N TRP A 40 -5.03 0.62 11.58
CA TRP A 40 -6.14 1.41 11.07
C TRP A 40 -7.32 0.54 10.64
N ARG A 41 -8.53 1.00 10.89
CA ARG A 41 -9.78 0.40 10.40
C ARG A 41 -10.33 1.19 9.22
N GLU A 42 -11.21 0.55 8.46
CA GLU A 42 -11.79 1.12 7.25
C GLU A 42 -12.59 2.40 7.50
N GLU A 43 -13.25 2.50 8.66
CA GLU A 43 -14.13 3.61 9.05
C GLU A 43 -13.38 4.79 9.69
N GLU A 44 -12.09 4.62 10.00
CA GLU A 44 -11.34 5.66 10.70
C GLU A 44 -11.06 6.86 9.80
N PRO A 45 -10.96 8.07 10.40
CA PRO A 45 -10.77 9.30 9.65
C PRO A 45 -9.47 9.29 8.84
N THR A 46 -9.56 9.69 7.59
CA THR A 46 -8.39 9.84 6.70
C THR A 46 -7.77 11.22 6.83
N ALA A 47 -6.44 11.31 6.85
CA ALA A 47 -5.67 12.57 6.97
C ALA A 47 -4.30 12.44 6.27
N PRO A 48 -4.25 12.33 4.94
CA PRO A 48 -3.02 12.02 4.22
C PRO A 48 -1.93 13.08 4.40
N LEU A 49 -0.71 12.66 4.73
CA LEU A 49 0.43 13.53 4.96
C LEU A 49 1.13 14.00 3.68
N GLY A 50 0.88 13.35 2.56
CA GLY A 50 1.58 13.61 1.31
C GLY A 50 0.68 13.60 0.08
N VAL A 51 1.21 14.14 -1.03
CA VAL A 51 0.48 14.26 -2.30
C VAL A 51 -0.02 12.91 -2.82
N TYR A 52 0.74 11.84 -2.64
CA TYR A 52 0.32 10.51 -3.08
C TYR A 52 -0.96 10.07 -2.36
N GLY A 53 -0.97 10.07 -1.03
CA GLY A 53 -2.15 9.72 -0.23
C GLY A 53 -3.34 10.64 -0.54
N ALA A 54 -3.11 11.95 -0.61
CA ALA A 54 -4.16 12.93 -0.93
C ALA A 54 -4.79 12.70 -2.31
N THR A 55 -3.99 12.34 -3.32
CA THR A 55 -4.53 12.06 -4.66
C THR A 55 -5.28 10.73 -4.73
N LYS A 56 -4.83 9.71 -3.97
CA LYS A 56 -5.56 8.44 -3.85
C LYS A 56 -6.88 8.62 -3.10
N LEU A 57 -6.88 9.35 -1.98
CA LEU A 57 -8.10 9.69 -1.25
C LEU A 57 -9.10 10.46 -2.11
N ALA A 58 -8.66 11.44 -2.88
CA ALA A 58 -9.52 12.17 -3.80
C ALA A 58 -10.19 11.25 -4.84
N GLY A 59 -9.51 10.18 -5.27
CA GLY A 59 -10.08 9.13 -6.10
C GLY A 59 -11.15 8.32 -5.37
N GLU A 60 -10.88 7.87 -4.14
CA GLU A 60 -11.88 7.18 -3.29
C GLU A 60 -13.14 8.03 -3.10
N GLU A 61 -12.97 9.30 -2.75
CA GLU A 61 -14.09 10.23 -2.54
C GLU A 61 -14.91 10.46 -3.81
N ALA A 62 -14.27 10.51 -4.97
CA ALA A 62 -14.96 10.65 -6.25
C ALA A 62 -15.81 9.42 -6.56
N ILE A 63 -15.28 8.20 -6.31
CA ILE A 63 -16.03 6.96 -6.46
C ILE A 63 -17.22 6.92 -5.49
N ARG A 64 -17.02 7.31 -4.23
CA ARG A 64 -18.11 7.38 -3.25
C ARG A 64 -19.23 8.35 -3.66
N ARG A 65 -18.84 9.54 -4.17
CA ARG A 65 -19.84 10.54 -4.62
C ARG A 65 -20.61 10.08 -5.85
N ARG A 66 -19.94 9.37 -6.77
CA ARG A 66 -20.60 8.83 -7.96
C ARG A 66 -21.58 7.72 -7.61
N GLY A 67 -21.26 6.91 -6.61
CA GLY A 67 -22.03 5.72 -6.26
C GLY A 67 -21.84 4.58 -7.26
N GLY A 68 -22.77 3.65 -7.29
CA GLY A 68 -22.66 2.40 -8.02
C GLY A 68 -22.06 1.29 -7.16
N ASP A 69 -21.69 0.17 -7.78
CA ASP A 69 -21.13 -0.99 -7.09
C ASP A 69 -19.61 -0.96 -7.18
N ALA A 70 -18.92 -0.60 -6.09
CA ALA A 70 -17.47 -0.45 -6.07
C ALA A 70 -16.83 -0.97 -4.77
N ALA A 71 -15.67 -1.61 -4.89
CA ALA A 71 -14.80 -1.95 -3.78
C ALA A 71 -13.54 -1.07 -3.81
N LEU A 72 -13.33 -0.30 -2.75
CA LEU A 72 -12.11 0.47 -2.50
C LEU A 72 -11.19 -0.39 -1.63
N VAL A 73 -10.08 -0.87 -2.19
CA VAL A 73 -9.18 -1.77 -1.48
C VAL A 73 -7.89 -1.05 -1.15
N ARG A 74 -7.71 -0.69 0.13
CA ARG A 74 -6.49 -0.09 0.66
C ARG A 74 -5.49 -1.20 1.00
N THR A 75 -4.26 -1.01 0.58
CA THR A 75 -3.17 -1.97 0.81
C THR A 75 -1.86 -1.26 1.10
N SER A 76 -0.88 -1.99 1.61
CA SER A 76 0.44 -1.47 1.99
C SER A 76 1.57 -2.35 1.46
N TRP A 77 2.74 -1.77 1.29
CA TRP A 77 4.03 -2.42 1.09
C TRP A 77 4.01 -3.59 0.10
N LEU A 78 3.43 -3.36 -1.08
CA LEU A 78 3.31 -4.38 -2.12
C LEU A 78 4.67 -4.86 -2.60
N TYR A 79 4.85 -6.18 -2.63
CA TYR A 79 5.98 -6.83 -3.26
C TYR A 79 5.55 -7.98 -4.15
N SER A 80 6.39 -8.32 -5.12
CA SER A 80 6.13 -9.35 -6.11
C SER A 80 7.43 -9.87 -6.71
N GLU A 81 7.39 -11.05 -7.30
CA GLU A 81 8.43 -11.55 -8.21
C GLU A 81 8.52 -10.71 -9.50
N TYR A 82 7.46 -10.00 -9.86
CA TYR A 82 7.38 -9.15 -11.05
C TYR A 82 7.68 -7.69 -10.73
N GLY A 83 8.17 -6.96 -11.74
CA GLY A 83 8.40 -5.52 -11.67
C GLY A 83 9.50 -5.13 -10.69
N HIS A 84 9.58 -3.84 -10.40
CA HIS A 84 10.51 -3.26 -9.43
C HIS A 84 9.80 -3.06 -8.10
N ASN A 85 10.38 -3.56 -7.00
CA ASN A 85 9.84 -3.40 -5.65
C ASN A 85 10.93 -3.53 -4.59
N PHE A 86 10.58 -3.27 -3.33
CA PHE A 86 11.52 -3.26 -2.22
C PHE A 86 12.23 -4.62 -2.03
N LEU A 87 11.50 -5.74 -2.06
CA LEU A 87 12.07 -7.08 -1.91
C LEU A 87 13.18 -7.33 -2.94
N LYS A 88 12.89 -7.08 -4.23
CA LYS A 88 13.89 -7.29 -5.31
C LYS A 88 15.09 -6.35 -5.18
N THR A 89 14.86 -5.12 -4.73
CA THR A 89 15.93 -4.17 -4.46
C THR A 89 16.84 -4.66 -3.35
N MET A 90 16.30 -5.16 -2.25
CA MET A 90 17.08 -5.71 -1.13
C MET A 90 17.88 -6.94 -1.57
N LEU A 91 17.26 -7.88 -2.29
CA LEU A 91 17.96 -9.06 -2.83
C LEU A 91 19.14 -8.66 -3.74
N GLN A 92 18.90 -7.80 -4.72
CA GLN A 92 19.93 -7.40 -5.68
C GLN A 92 21.10 -6.70 -5.01
N ARG A 93 20.84 -5.78 -4.10
CA ARG A 93 21.89 -5.02 -3.41
C ARG A 93 22.60 -5.87 -2.35
N GLY A 94 21.89 -6.76 -1.66
CA GLY A 94 22.47 -7.69 -0.70
C GLY A 94 23.44 -8.66 -1.37
N VAL A 95 23.03 -9.28 -2.48
CA VAL A 95 23.92 -10.15 -3.29
C VAL A 95 25.16 -9.39 -3.81
N ALA A 96 25.00 -8.12 -4.15
CA ALA A 96 26.09 -7.27 -4.62
C ALA A 96 27.02 -6.77 -3.49
N GLY A 97 26.76 -7.12 -2.22
CA GLY A 97 27.53 -6.67 -1.06
C GLY A 97 27.48 -5.16 -0.83
N VAL A 98 26.44 -4.49 -1.32
CA VAL A 98 26.28 -3.03 -1.13
C VAL A 98 25.72 -2.76 0.27
N PRO A 99 26.38 -1.92 1.09
CA PRO A 99 25.85 -1.53 2.38
C PRO A 99 24.44 -0.94 2.28
N LEU A 100 23.52 -1.43 3.12
CA LEU A 100 22.11 -1.07 3.10
C LEU A 100 21.72 -0.36 4.40
N ARG A 101 21.36 0.91 4.29
CA ARG A 101 20.77 1.67 5.41
C ARG A 101 19.26 1.70 5.22
N VAL A 102 18.52 1.09 6.15
CA VAL A 102 17.07 0.92 6.04
C VAL A 102 16.37 1.48 7.27
N VAL A 103 15.30 2.28 7.07
CA VAL A 103 14.56 2.90 8.17
C VAL A 103 13.91 1.86 9.09
N ASP A 104 13.97 2.11 10.40
CA ASP A 104 13.54 1.17 11.44
C ASP A 104 12.44 1.72 12.36
N ASP A 105 11.81 2.80 11.98
CA ASP A 105 10.76 3.47 12.75
C ASP A 105 9.43 3.60 12.00
N GLN A 106 9.34 3.04 10.79
CA GLN A 106 8.10 2.95 10.02
C GLN A 106 7.59 1.52 10.08
N TRP A 107 6.45 1.35 10.71
CA TRP A 107 5.81 0.06 10.95
C TRP A 107 4.70 -0.19 9.93
N GLY A 108 4.58 -1.42 9.47
CA GLY A 108 3.57 -1.85 8.53
C GLY A 108 3.59 -3.35 8.29
N ARG A 109 2.84 -3.78 7.27
CA ARG A 109 2.77 -5.19 6.87
C ARG A 109 3.07 -5.34 5.39
N PRO A 110 4.14 -6.06 5.01
CA PRO A 110 4.41 -6.41 3.63
C PRO A 110 3.26 -7.22 3.03
N THR A 111 2.87 -6.92 1.81
CA THR A 111 1.75 -7.57 1.12
C THR A 111 2.21 -8.19 -0.19
N CYS A 112 2.04 -9.50 -0.33
CA CYS A 112 2.29 -10.19 -1.58
C CYS A 112 1.23 -9.81 -2.61
N ALA A 113 1.65 -9.32 -3.78
CA ALA A 113 0.73 -8.90 -4.83
C ALA A 113 -0.12 -10.06 -5.40
N THR A 114 0.42 -11.28 -5.41
CA THR A 114 -0.32 -12.47 -5.82
C THR A 114 -1.47 -12.79 -4.84
N ASP A 115 -1.23 -12.63 -3.54
CA ASP A 115 -2.27 -12.86 -2.53
C ASP A 115 -3.33 -11.75 -2.55
N LEU A 116 -2.91 -10.50 -2.75
CA LEU A 116 -3.86 -9.41 -3.00
C LEU A 116 -4.72 -9.70 -4.23
N ALA A 117 -4.13 -10.15 -5.34
CA ALA A 117 -4.90 -10.49 -6.54
C ALA A 117 -5.95 -11.57 -6.28
N ARG A 118 -5.61 -12.62 -5.51
CA ARG A 118 -6.58 -13.66 -5.09
C ARG A 118 -7.70 -13.08 -4.22
N ALA A 119 -7.37 -12.18 -3.30
CA ALA A 119 -8.36 -11.50 -2.48
C ALA A 119 -9.32 -10.64 -3.33
N LEU A 120 -8.80 -9.89 -4.31
CA LEU A 120 -9.62 -9.11 -5.24
C LEU A 120 -10.57 -10.00 -6.05
N LEU A 121 -10.09 -11.13 -6.56
CA LEU A 121 -10.94 -12.11 -7.26
C LEU A 121 -12.03 -12.68 -6.35
N THR A 122 -11.71 -12.90 -5.07
CA THR A 122 -12.70 -13.36 -4.07
C THR A 122 -13.77 -12.30 -3.82
N LEU A 123 -13.39 -11.02 -3.73
CA LEU A 123 -14.37 -9.91 -3.61
C LEU A 123 -15.29 -9.84 -4.82
N VAL A 124 -14.75 -9.96 -6.02
CA VAL A 124 -15.54 -9.97 -7.26
C VAL A 124 -16.50 -11.17 -7.29
N ALA A 125 -16.02 -12.37 -6.93
CA ALA A 125 -16.85 -13.58 -6.89
C ALA A 125 -17.99 -13.51 -5.84
N ARG A 126 -17.75 -12.81 -4.72
CA ARG A 126 -18.79 -12.55 -3.69
C ARG A 126 -19.89 -11.64 -4.21
N GLY A 127 -19.59 -10.79 -5.17
CA GLY A 127 -20.42 -9.69 -5.61
C GLY A 127 -20.25 -8.44 -4.70
N ILE A 128 -20.28 -7.28 -5.32
CA ILE A 128 -20.13 -5.97 -4.67
C ILE A 128 -21.47 -5.25 -4.75
N ARG A 129 -21.91 -4.65 -3.64
CA ARG A 129 -23.16 -3.88 -3.57
C ARG A 129 -22.92 -2.53 -2.92
N GLY A 130 -23.16 -1.46 -3.65
CA GLY A 130 -22.84 -0.11 -3.22
C GLY A 130 -21.33 0.10 -3.15
N VAL A 131 -20.86 1.14 -2.44
CA VAL A 131 -19.44 1.42 -2.30
C VAL A 131 -18.93 0.90 -0.96
N GLU A 132 -18.14 -0.18 -1.04
CA GLU A 132 -17.52 -0.83 0.12
C GLU A 132 -16.04 -0.44 0.24
N THR A 133 -15.52 -0.32 1.47
CA THR A 133 -14.09 -0.12 1.73
C THR A 133 -13.53 -1.34 2.43
N TRP A 134 -12.35 -1.77 2.00
CA TRP A 134 -11.66 -2.93 2.52
C TRP A 134 -10.19 -2.62 2.74
N HIS A 135 -9.62 -3.14 3.84
CA HIS A 135 -8.19 -3.20 4.03
C HIS A 135 -7.70 -4.62 3.71
N TYR A 136 -6.62 -4.70 2.94
CA TYR A 136 -5.94 -5.97 2.69
C TYR A 136 -4.43 -5.80 2.81
N THR A 137 -3.83 -6.51 3.76
CA THR A 137 -2.38 -6.56 3.95
C THR A 137 -1.93 -8.00 4.21
N GLY A 138 -0.62 -8.24 4.17
CA GLY A 138 -0.06 -9.51 4.60
C GLY A 138 -0.42 -9.83 6.06
N GLY A 139 -0.54 -11.11 6.37
CA GLY A 139 -0.79 -11.59 7.73
C GLY A 139 0.45 -11.47 8.64
N GLY A 140 0.28 -11.90 9.89
CA GLY A 140 1.36 -11.96 10.85
C GLY A 140 1.53 -10.69 11.70
N ARG A 141 2.70 -10.56 12.33
CA ARG A 141 3.03 -9.39 13.14
C ARG A 141 3.50 -8.23 12.27
N PRO A 142 3.19 -6.98 12.63
CA PRO A 142 3.79 -5.82 11.98
C PRO A 142 5.32 -5.87 12.08
N THR A 143 5.98 -5.29 11.10
CA THR A 143 7.44 -5.17 11.04
C THR A 143 7.84 -3.77 10.58
N THR A 144 9.11 -3.42 10.71
CA THR A 144 9.68 -2.23 10.09
C THR A 144 10.24 -2.54 8.69
N TRP A 145 10.57 -1.50 7.93
CA TRP A 145 11.31 -1.71 6.66
C TRP A 145 12.64 -2.42 6.88
N TYR A 146 13.35 -2.08 7.98
CA TYR A 146 14.58 -2.76 8.39
C TYR A 146 14.31 -4.24 8.71
N GLY A 147 13.29 -4.52 9.55
CA GLY A 147 12.91 -5.89 9.86
C GLY A 147 12.50 -6.70 8.64
N PHE A 148 11.80 -6.08 7.68
CA PHE A 148 11.46 -6.73 6.41
C PHE A 148 12.72 -7.02 5.57
N ALA A 149 13.67 -6.08 5.47
CA ALA A 149 14.94 -6.30 4.78
C ALA A 149 15.76 -7.42 5.42
N ALA A 150 15.81 -7.46 6.76
CA ALA A 150 16.51 -8.52 7.50
C ALA A 150 15.90 -9.90 7.23
N GLU A 151 14.57 -10.00 7.21
CA GLU A 151 13.87 -11.26 6.91
C GLU A 151 14.09 -11.71 5.45
N ILE A 152 14.11 -10.76 4.49
CA ILE A 152 14.46 -11.05 3.09
C ILE A 152 15.86 -11.67 3.00
N SER A 153 16.86 -11.05 3.66
CA SER A 153 18.24 -11.54 3.65
C SER A 153 18.35 -12.91 4.29
N ARG A 154 17.69 -13.11 5.43
CA ARG A 154 17.67 -14.39 6.13
C ARG A 154 17.07 -15.51 5.29
N GLN A 155 15.93 -15.27 4.63
CA GLN A 155 15.27 -16.28 3.79
C GLN A 155 16.03 -16.59 2.49
N ALA A 156 16.76 -15.61 1.99
CA ALA A 156 17.58 -15.78 0.79
C ALA A 156 19.00 -16.30 1.06
N ASP A 157 19.35 -16.56 2.33
CA ASP A 157 20.71 -16.96 2.77
C ASP A 157 21.80 -15.99 2.29
N ILE A 158 21.51 -14.67 2.44
CA ILE A 158 22.41 -13.59 2.07
C ILE A 158 22.94 -12.91 3.32
N GLU A 159 24.27 -12.86 3.50
CA GLU A 159 24.92 -12.01 4.50
C GLU A 159 24.93 -10.56 4.01
N ALA A 160 23.81 -9.85 4.17
CA ALA A 160 23.70 -8.45 3.78
C ALA A 160 24.23 -7.52 4.88
N ASP A 161 25.03 -6.52 4.48
CA ASP A 161 25.47 -5.43 5.38
C ASP A 161 24.28 -4.47 5.62
N LEU A 162 23.44 -4.84 6.59
CA LEU A 162 22.22 -4.12 6.94
C LEU A 162 22.43 -3.27 8.20
N THR A 163 22.13 -1.97 8.11
CA THR A 163 22.17 -1.04 9.23
C THR A 163 20.83 -0.34 9.40
N PRO A 164 20.24 -0.32 10.62
CA PRO A 164 19.03 0.45 10.87
C PRO A 164 19.32 1.95 10.73
N ALA A 165 18.39 2.69 10.17
CA ALA A 165 18.48 4.12 9.97
C ALA A 165 17.23 4.84 10.48
N ARG A 166 17.40 6.07 10.96
CA ARG A 166 16.27 6.96 11.29
C ARG A 166 15.83 7.71 10.02
N PRO A 167 14.58 8.20 9.93
CA PRO A 167 14.11 9.00 8.80
C PRO A 167 14.99 10.22 8.53
N ALA A 168 15.51 10.84 9.57
CA ALA A 168 16.44 11.97 9.44
C ALA A 168 17.73 11.59 8.67
N ASP A 169 18.15 10.33 8.73
CA ASP A 169 19.34 9.81 8.06
C ASP A 169 19.05 9.37 6.61
N CYS A 170 17.76 9.19 6.27
CA CYS A 170 17.29 8.78 4.96
C CYS A 170 16.19 9.72 4.47
N PRO A 171 16.49 10.99 4.17
CA PRO A 171 15.48 11.96 3.80
C PRO A 171 14.74 11.52 2.54
N THR A 172 13.43 11.38 2.65
CA THR A 172 12.54 11.13 1.52
C THR A 172 11.76 12.41 1.20
N PRO A 173 11.45 12.69 -0.08
CA PRO A 173 10.70 13.89 -0.46
C PRO A 173 9.27 13.96 0.12
N ALA A 174 8.73 12.83 0.59
CA ALA A 174 7.38 12.74 1.14
C ALA A 174 7.42 12.30 2.61
N ARG A 175 6.64 13.00 3.45
CA ARG A 175 6.36 12.53 4.82
C ARG A 175 5.59 11.22 4.75
N ARG A 176 5.94 10.30 5.62
CA ARG A 176 5.29 9.00 5.76
C ARG A 176 4.83 8.83 7.21
N PRO A 177 3.64 8.27 7.45
CA PRO A 177 3.24 7.91 8.79
C PRO A 177 4.23 6.92 9.41
N ALA A 178 4.43 7.01 10.73
CA ALA A 178 5.27 6.05 11.45
C ALA A 178 4.60 4.68 11.59
N TRP A 179 3.28 4.65 11.49
CA TRP A 179 2.47 3.44 11.62
C TRP A 179 1.43 3.36 10.50
N LEU A 180 1.39 2.23 9.81
CA LEU A 180 0.50 1.95 8.67
C LEU A 180 -0.15 0.56 8.78
#